data_698fe6c9f9b57bd6974cd622e3da3f71
#
_entry.id   698fe6c9f9b57bd6974cd622e3da3f71
#
_cell.length_a   1.000
_cell.length_b   1.000
_cell.length_c   1.000
_cell.angle_alpha   90.00
_cell.angle_beta   90.00
_cell.angle_gamma   90.00
#
_symmetry.space_group_name_H-M   'P 1'
#
loop_
_entity.id
_entity.type
_entity.pdbx_description
1 polymer ?
#
loop_
_entity_poly.entity_id
_entity_poly.type
_entity_poly.pdbx_seq_one_letter_code
_entity_poly.pdbx_strand_id
1 'polypeptide(L)'
;MPTREELFGKGLGAYGKGILDEALAAFEEALQVDPGYADAYFAIANSYNKKGNLDEAIAAIKKAIELDPQEALYHTELSRLYVQLKMIPEAEAAKAEAMRLQRSK
;
A
#
# COMPACT_ATOMS: atom_id res chain seq x y z
N MET A 1 18.33 17.83 4.63
CA MET A 1 17.49 16.64 4.95
C MET A 1 16.56 16.35 3.76
N PRO A 2 16.47 15.10 3.30
CA PRO A 2 15.55 14.79 2.21
C PRO A 2 14.10 14.96 2.66
N THR A 3 13.25 15.35 1.73
CA THR A 3 11.81 15.44 1.98
C THR A 3 11.19 14.04 1.85
N ARG A 4 9.96 13.91 2.37
CA ARG A 4 9.22 12.64 2.19
C ARG A 4 9.05 12.31 0.70
N GLU A 5 8.83 13.33 -0.14
CA GLU A 5 8.67 13.15 -1.59
C GLU A 5 9.95 12.64 -2.25
N GLU A 6 11.11 13.16 -1.84
CA GLU A 6 12.40 12.70 -2.36
C GLU A 6 12.66 11.25 -1.97
N LEU A 7 12.39 10.90 -0.71
CA LEU A 7 12.56 9.53 -0.22
C LEU A 7 11.58 8.57 -0.89
N PHE A 8 10.34 9.01 -1.07
CA PHE A 8 9.32 8.23 -1.78
C PHE A 8 9.75 7.97 -3.23
N GLY A 9 10.24 9.02 -3.92
CA GLY A 9 10.74 8.88 -5.28
C GLY A 9 11.91 7.92 -5.39
N LYS A 10 12.83 7.94 -4.41
CA LYS A 10 13.93 6.99 -4.34
C LYS A 10 13.42 5.56 -4.22
N GLY A 11 12.40 5.36 -3.37
CA GLY A 11 11.77 4.05 -3.21
C GLY A 11 11.10 3.57 -4.49
N LEU A 12 10.39 4.46 -5.19
CA LEU A 12 9.75 4.11 -6.47
C LEU A 12 10.78 3.72 -7.53
N GLY A 13 11.93 4.39 -7.56
CA GLY A 13 13.02 4.05 -8.48
C GLY A 13 13.55 2.64 -8.21
N ALA A 14 13.79 2.31 -6.94
CA ALA A 14 14.27 0.98 -6.57
C ALA A 14 13.19 -0.08 -6.87
N TYR A 15 11.92 0.23 -6.57
CA TYR A 15 10.80 -0.66 -6.87
C TYR A 15 10.72 -0.98 -8.36
N GLY A 16 10.87 0.05 -9.21
CA GLY A 16 10.85 -0.13 -10.66
C GLY A 16 11.96 -1.03 -11.18
N LYS A 17 13.10 -1.08 -10.47
CA LYS A 17 14.23 -1.95 -10.82
C LYS A 17 14.10 -3.34 -10.18
N GLY A 18 13.07 -3.57 -9.36
CA GLY A 18 12.89 -4.83 -8.66
C GLY A 18 13.78 -5.01 -7.43
N ILE A 19 14.42 -3.93 -6.96
CA ILE A 19 15.28 -3.97 -5.77
C ILE A 19 14.40 -3.67 -4.55
N LEU A 20 13.63 -4.67 -4.13
CA LEU A 20 12.53 -4.48 -3.21
C LEU A 20 12.95 -4.10 -1.80
N ASP A 21 14.08 -4.63 -1.31
CA ASP A 21 14.54 -4.28 0.04
C ASP A 21 15.00 -2.82 0.11
N GLU A 22 15.64 -2.32 -0.93
CA GLU A 22 16.00 -0.90 -1.00
C GLU A 22 14.74 -0.02 -1.10
N ALA A 23 13.75 -0.47 -1.89
CA ALA A 23 12.48 0.24 -2.01
C ALA A 23 11.81 0.36 -0.64
N LEU A 24 11.71 -0.75 0.09
CA LEU A 24 11.11 -0.76 1.42
C LEU A 24 11.84 0.17 2.39
N ALA A 25 13.18 0.14 2.37
CA ALA A 25 13.96 1.01 3.25
C ALA A 25 13.68 2.49 2.96
N ALA A 26 13.61 2.87 1.69
CA ALA A 26 13.35 4.26 1.31
C ALA A 26 11.94 4.69 1.70
N PHE A 27 10.93 3.82 1.50
CA PHE A 27 9.55 4.13 1.90
C PHE A 27 9.44 4.28 3.42
N GLU A 28 10.14 3.44 4.17
CA GLU A 28 10.16 3.53 5.64
C GLU A 28 10.83 4.82 6.10
N GLU A 29 11.89 5.26 5.43
CA GLU A 29 12.51 6.56 5.73
C GLU A 29 11.53 7.70 5.47
N ALA A 30 10.74 7.61 4.40
CA ALA A 30 9.71 8.62 4.12
C ALA A 30 8.70 8.70 5.26
N LEU A 31 8.34 7.55 5.85
CA LEU A 31 7.43 7.49 7.00
C LEU A 31 8.05 8.05 8.27
N GLN A 32 9.37 8.01 8.41
CA GLN A 32 10.04 8.66 9.53
C GLN A 32 9.95 10.18 9.43
N VAL A 33 9.95 10.72 8.20
CA VAL A 33 9.76 12.15 7.96
C VAL A 33 8.31 12.53 8.17
N ASP A 34 7.37 11.71 7.66
CA ASP A 34 5.93 11.96 7.77
C ASP A 34 5.19 10.65 8.07
N PRO A 35 4.90 10.36 9.34
CA PRO A 35 4.20 9.12 9.70
C PRO A 35 2.78 9.00 9.13
N GLY A 36 2.20 10.10 8.65
CA GLY A 36 0.86 10.10 8.05
C GLY A 36 0.87 9.98 6.53
N TYR A 37 2.01 9.61 5.93
CA TYR A 37 2.13 9.57 4.48
C TYR A 37 1.54 8.26 3.94
N ALA A 38 0.24 8.30 3.64
CA ALA A 38 -0.51 7.12 3.20
C ALA A 38 0.08 6.49 1.92
N ASP A 39 0.56 7.31 0.98
CA ASP A 39 1.17 6.81 -0.26
C ASP A 39 2.34 5.89 0.00
N ALA A 40 3.14 6.17 1.04
CA ALA A 40 4.27 5.31 1.40
C ALA A 40 3.79 3.95 1.89
N TYR A 41 2.72 3.90 2.69
CA TYR A 41 2.15 2.62 3.12
C TYR A 41 1.61 1.81 1.95
N PHE A 42 0.97 2.48 0.99
CA PHE A 42 0.49 1.82 -0.23
C PHE A 42 1.65 1.21 -1.01
N ALA A 43 2.74 1.96 -1.18
CA ALA A 43 3.93 1.49 -1.89
C ALA A 43 4.62 0.34 -1.14
N ILE A 44 4.63 0.38 0.19
CA ILE A 44 5.16 -0.71 1.02
C ILE A 44 4.33 -1.97 0.80
N ALA A 45 2.99 -1.84 0.77
CA ALA A 45 2.12 -2.99 0.50
C ALA A 45 2.43 -3.62 -0.86
N ASN A 46 2.62 -2.79 -1.89
CA ASN A 46 2.97 -3.29 -3.22
C ASN A 46 4.32 -3.99 -3.22
N SER A 47 5.28 -3.47 -2.47
CA SER A 47 6.63 -4.07 -2.37
C SER A 47 6.58 -5.43 -1.70
N TYR A 48 5.86 -5.55 -0.59
CA TYR A 48 5.68 -6.84 0.09
C TYR A 48 4.91 -7.82 -0.79
N ASN A 49 3.91 -7.35 -1.53
CA ASN A 49 3.17 -8.23 -2.45
C ASN A 49 4.12 -8.82 -3.50
N LYS A 50 5.01 -8.02 -4.07
CA LYS A 50 6.00 -8.52 -5.04
C LYS A 50 6.97 -9.51 -4.42
N LYS A 51 7.27 -9.37 -3.14
CA LYS A 51 8.11 -10.33 -2.42
C LYS A 51 7.37 -11.61 -2.06
N GLY A 52 6.05 -11.64 -2.20
CA GLY A 52 5.22 -12.76 -1.77
C GLY A 52 4.87 -12.73 -0.29
N ASN A 53 5.18 -11.65 0.41
CA ASN A 53 4.89 -11.49 1.83
C ASN A 53 3.50 -10.87 2.00
N LEU A 54 2.47 -11.69 1.80
CA LEU A 54 1.08 -11.20 1.71
C LEU A 54 0.55 -10.68 3.04
N ASP A 55 0.93 -11.28 4.17
CA ASP A 55 0.48 -10.81 5.48
C ASP A 55 0.99 -9.40 5.77
N GLU A 56 2.27 -9.15 5.49
CA GLU A 56 2.87 -7.83 5.64
C GLU A 56 2.24 -6.82 4.68
N ALA A 57 1.95 -7.26 3.46
CA ALA A 57 1.28 -6.40 2.47
C ALA A 57 -0.09 -5.96 2.97
N ILE A 58 -0.87 -6.89 3.55
CA ILE A 58 -2.19 -6.58 4.10
C ILE A 58 -2.08 -5.61 5.27
N ALA A 59 -1.11 -5.82 6.17
CA ALA A 59 -0.91 -4.91 7.29
C ALA A 59 -0.61 -3.49 6.80
N ALA A 60 0.23 -3.35 5.77
CA ALA A 60 0.59 -2.05 5.23
C ALA A 60 -0.60 -1.36 4.54
N ILE A 61 -1.39 -2.10 3.74
CA ILE A 61 -2.52 -1.49 3.05
C ILE A 61 -3.62 -1.08 4.04
N LYS A 62 -3.81 -1.84 5.12
CA LYS A 62 -4.76 -1.45 6.17
C LYS A 62 -4.33 -0.15 6.85
N LYS A 63 -3.03 0.06 7.01
CA LYS A 63 -2.51 1.31 7.56
C LYS A 63 -2.79 2.49 6.63
N ALA A 64 -2.64 2.29 5.33
CA ALA A 64 -2.99 3.32 4.34
C ALA A 64 -4.48 3.66 4.43
N ILE A 65 -5.34 2.65 4.59
CA ILE A 65 -6.79 2.85 4.73
C ILE A 65 -7.12 3.63 6.01
N GLU A 66 -6.44 3.32 7.12
CA GLU A 66 -6.65 4.08 8.37
C GLU A 66 -6.36 5.58 8.16
N LEU A 67 -5.33 5.89 7.39
CA LEU A 67 -4.91 7.27 7.16
C LEU A 67 -5.80 7.98 6.15
N ASP A 68 -6.29 7.26 5.15
CA ASP A 68 -7.16 7.81 4.10
C ASP A 68 -8.23 6.79 3.71
N PRO A 69 -9.29 6.68 4.51
CA PRO A 69 -10.33 5.66 4.28
C PRO A 69 -11.20 5.90 3.06
N GLN A 70 -11.12 7.08 2.45
CA GLN A 70 -11.93 7.43 1.27
C GLN A 70 -11.22 7.09 -0.05
N GLU A 71 -9.99 6.61 0.00
CA GLU A 71 -9.24 6.27 -1.22
C GLU A 71 -9.63 4.87 -1.70
N ALA A 72 -10.42 4.82 -2.77
CA ALA A 72 -10.92 3.55 -3.31
C ALA A 72 -9.80 2.59 -3.73
N LEU A 73 -8.67 3.14 -4.21
CA LEU A 73 -7.54 2.34 -4.67
C LEU A 73 -7.01 1.42 -3.57
N TYR A 74 -6.96 1.89 -2.33
CA TYR A 74 -6.47 1.07 -1.21
C TYR A 74 -7.38 -0.12 -0.94
N HIS A 75 -8.69 0.08 -1.03
CA HIS A 75 -9.66 -1.00 -0.84
C HIS A 75 -9.60 -2.01 -1.99
N THR A 76 -9.35 -1.55 -3.22
CA THR A 76 -9.13 -2.43 -4.37
C THR A 76 -7.90 -3.30 -4.16
N GLU A 77 -6.81 -2.70 -3.69
CA GLU A 77 -5.57 -3.46 -3.42
C GLU A 77 -5.77 -4.47 -2.31
N LEU A 78 -6.47 -4.09 -1.24
CA LEU A 78 -6.79 -5.02 -0.16
C LEU A 78 -7.59 -6.22 -0.67
N SER A 79 -8.59 -5.97 -1.53
CA SER A 79 -9.37 -7.05 -2.15
C SER A 79 -8.48 -8.01 -2.91
N ARG A 80 -7.56 -7.48 -3.72
CA ARG A 80 -6.63 -8.31 -4.51
C ARG A 80 -5.73 -9.17 -3.63
N LEU A 81 -5.25 -8.61 -2.52
CA LEU A 81 -4.42 -9.36 -1.58
C LEU A 81 -5.21 -10.50 -0.92
N TYR A 82 -6.45 -10.23 -0.52
CA TYR A 82 -7.32 -11.26 0.06
C TYR A 82 -7.62 -12.38 -0.96
N VAL A 83 -7.80 -12.04 -2.24
CA VAL A 83 -7.99 -13.05 -3.28
C VAL A 83 -6.76 -13.97 -3.36
N GLN A 84 -5.56 -13.41 -3.30
CA GLN A 84 -4.33 -14.21 -3.34
C GLN A 84 -4.24 -15.18 -2.15
N LEU A 85 -4.80 -14.81 -1.00
CA LEU A 85 -4.86 -15.67 0.18
C LEU A 85 -6.10 -16.56 0.20
N LYS A 86 -6.94 -16.49 -0.83
CA LYS A 86 -8.19 -17.25 -0.95
C LYS A 86 -9.20 -16.89 0.15
N MET A 87 -9.08 -15.70 0.71
CA MET A 87 -10.01 -15.16 1.70
C MET A 87 -11.13 -14.43 0.97
N ILE A 88 -12.03 -15.20 0.36
CA ILE A 88 -13.01 -14.66 -0.59
C ILE A 88 -14.07 -13.76 0.07
N PRO A 89 -14.65 -14.08 1.23
CA PRO A 89 -15.60 -13.15 1.86
C PRO A 89 -14.98 -11.80 2.17
N GLU A 90 -13.75 -11.79 2.67
CA GLU A 90 -13.02 -10.55 2.98
C GLU A 90 -12.70 -9.78 1.70
N ALA A 91 -12.31 -10.50 0.63
CA ALA A 91 -12.03 -9.88 -0.67
C ALA A 91 -13.29 -9.20 -1.24
N GLU A 92 -14.44 -9.85 -1.14
CA GLU A 92 -15.70 -9.30 -1.62
C GLU A 92 -16.12 -8.06 -0.83
N ALA A 93 -15.93 -8.08 0.49
CA ALA A 93 -16.23 -6.92 1.34
C ALA A 93 -15.36 -5.71 0.96
N ALA A 94 -14.05 -5.92 0.75
CA ALA A 94 -13.14 -4.86 0.35
C ALA A 94 -13.50 -4.32 -1.04
N LYS A 95 -13.82 -5.20 -1.98
CA LYS A 95 -14.24 -4.80 -3.33
C LYS A 95 -15.53 -3.97 -3.29
N ALA A 96 -16.49 -4.37 -2.47
CA ALA A 96 -17.75 -3.63 -2.32
C ALA A 96 -17.48 -2.22 -1.81
N GLU A 97 -16.58 -2.07 -0.84
CA GLU A 97 -16.23 -0.75 -0.31
C GLU A 97 -15.56 0.10 -1.37
N ALA A 98 -14.63 -0.47 -2.17
CA ALA A 98 -13.99 0.25 -3.26
C ALA A 98 -15.04 0.76 -4.26
N MET A 99 -15.99 -0.08 -4.61
CA MET A 99 -17.05 0.29 -5.56
C MET A 99 -17.96 1.38 -4.98
N ARG A 100 -18.30 1.29 -3.70
CA ARG A 100 -19.11 2.30 -3.01
C ARG A 100 -18.40 3.66 -3.06
N LEU A 101 -17.11 3.69 -2.78
CA LEU A 101 -16.31 4.93 -2.79
C LEU A 101 -16.22 5.53 -4.20
N GLN A 102 -16.07 4.69 -5.22
CA GLN A 102 -16.03 5.15 -6.61
C GLN A 102 -17.35 5.77 -7.05
N ARG A 103 -18.48 5.22 -6.58
CA ARG A 103 -19.80 5.73 -6.94
C ARG A 103 -20.15 7.04 -6.24
N SER A 104 -19.53 7.33 -5.12
CA SER A 104 -19.82 8.56 -4.36
C SER A 104 -19.03 9.77 -4.85
N LYS A 105 -18.18 9.62 -5.87
CA LYS A 105 -17.42 10.72 -6.46
C LYS A 105 -18.14 11.36 -7.63
#